data_99a7167b26ebfac46ada699a393c4d18
#
_entry.id   99a7167b26ebfac46ada699a393c4d18
#
_cell.length_a   1.000
_cell.length_b   1.000
_cell.length_c   1.000
_cell.angle_alpha   90.00
_cell.angle_beta   90.00
_cell.angle_gamma   90.00
#
_symmetry.space_group_name_H-M   'P 1'
#
loop_
_entity.id
_entity.type
_entity.pdbx_description
1 polymer ?
#
loop_
_entity_poly.entity_id
_entity_poly.type
_entity_poly.pdbx_seq_one_letter_code
_entity_poly.pdbx_strand_id
1 'polypeptide(L)'
;MSAVVLAAVISTLTLEGDLTPEGGDYLVVPFEVPAGTVEILFHHQHDTPGTTLDFGIEDPGGFRGWGGRLGEDTVIGEQESSRCYLTGPIEPGTWRIDIGKAFLSADRVHWTATLEFRDAATVEPRPRADFEARVLEPGPRWYRGDFHVHSHESGDASASFEAIRDLARARGLDFVNLSDHNTVSQQALVAAFQSSIDDLLFLRGSEVTTYGGHGTSVGNDVYIEHHIGRDGVTIEDTLDAAAAAGAIFIINHPELDLGDGDACIGCAWSYGDAGIDRVSGIELATGSYDYVPVFGRQVLAMWDEMLDAGAHVTGTGGSDDHDAPIEPPASGDSQIGTPCTVVWADELSEAAIIEGVRRGRVVVKLRGPDDPMVELTATGEDGSTAMIGDTVRASQVALTARVEGGAGMTLVLWRNGAEDESVVVEGDHFAHEFVRTTAAGGDRYRLQLAEAFDVVITNHIWVEPGAQPPDDGGCGCSSGGGRGGLWWILLALVWLNRPRHRACTSSGHDALHHPHHRAGRRPDPVPLRTSGSVGDQ
;
A
#
# COMPACT_ATOMS: atom_id res chain seq x y z
N MET A 1 -34.50 7.28 -29.95
CA MET A 1 -34.05 8.65 -30.33
C MET A 1 -33.89 9.40 -29.03
N SER A 2 -32.68 9.43 -28.47
CA SER A 2 -32.35 10.27 -27.30
C SER A 2 -32.47 11.71 -27.77
N ALA A 3 -33.27 12.51 -27.10
CA ALA A 3 -33.32 13.95 -27.34
C ALA A 3 -31.95 14.48 -26.86
N VAL A 4 -31.23 15.12 -27.76
CA VAL A 4 -30.04 15.90 -27.36
C VAL A 4 -30.54 17.05 -26.50
N VAL A 5 -30.36 16.97 -25.20
CA VAL A 5 -30.60 18.08 -24.28
C VAL A 5 -29.47 19.08 -24.53
N LEU A 6 -29.79 20.25 -25.11
CA LEU A 6 -28.86 21.35 -25.19
C LEU A 6 -28.83 22.02 -23.81
N ALA A 7 -27.80 21.74 -23.02
CA ALA A 7 -27.55 22.46 -21.76
C ALA A 7 -27.33 23.95 -22.06
N ALA A 8 -28.00 24.83 -21.34
CA ALA A 8 -27.70 26.26 -21.40
C ALA A 8 -26.56 26.59 -20.43
N VAL A 9 -25.63 27.38 -20.90
CA VAL A 9 -24.55 27.91 -20.05
C VAL A 9 -25.11 29.02 -19.18
N ILE A 10 -25.10 28.82 -17.86
CA ILE A 10 -25.49 29.85 -16.89
C ILE A 10 -24.46 30.97 -16.87
N SER A 11 -23.18 30.60 -16.76
CA SER A 11 -22.04 31.51 -16.77
C SER A 11 -20.74 30.77 -17.01
N THR A 12 -19.69 31.51 -17.35
CA THR A 12 -18.32 31.00 -17.47
C THR A 12 -17.41 31.84 -16.55
N LEU A 13 -16.52 31.17 -15.83
CA LEU A 13 -15.50 31.78 -14.99
C LEU A 13 -14.12 31.35 -15.45
N THR A 14 -13.21 32.28 -15.61
CA THR A 14 -11.79 31.98 -15.86
C THR A 14 -10.97 32.51 -14.69
N LEU A 15 -10.13 31.65 -14.15
CA LEU A 15 -9.16 31.95 -13.09
C LEU A 15 -7.76 31.69 -13.66
N GLU A 16 -6.82 32.51 -13.26
CA GLU A 16 -5.43 32.38 -13.68
C GLU A 16 -4.47 32.85 -12.59
N GLY A 17 -3.25 32.39 -12.63
CA GLY A 17 -2.23 32.79 -11.67
C GLY A 17 -0.86 32.22 -11.97
N ASP A 18 0.08 32.52 -11.11
CA ASP A 18 1.45 32.04 -11.21
C ASP A 18 1.77 31.17 -9.99
N LEU A 19 2.45 30.05 -10.25
CA LEU A 19 3.04 29.18 -9.25
C LEU A 19 4.55 29.37 -9.23
N THR A 20 5.12 29.27 -8.04
CA THR A 20 6.56 29.25 -7.81
C THR A 20 6.91 28.08 -6.87
N PRO A 21 8.19 27.68 -6.80
CA PRO A 21 8.63 26.63 -5.86
C PRO A 21 8.43 26.99 -4.38
N GLU A 22 8.29 28.30 -4.07
CA GLU A 22 8.06 28.73 -2.71
C GLU A 22 6.63 28.43 -2.22
N GLY A 23 6.50 28.32 -0.91
CA GLY A 23 5.23 28.04 -0.24
C GLY A 23 4.80 26.60 -0.34
N GLY A 24 4.14 25.85 0.27
CA GLY A 24 3.81 24.41 0.24
C GLY A 24 3.52 23.86 -1.17
N ASP A 25 3.27 22.58 -1.24
CA ASP A 25 3.08 21.85 -2.50
C ASP A 25 1.70 22.07 -3.14
N TYR A 26 0.77 22.68 -2.42
CA TYR A 26 -0.60 22.88 -2.85
C TYR A 26 -1.01 24.34 -2.82
N LEU A 27 -1.77 24.77 -3.84
CA LEU A 27 -2.45 26.06 -3.91
C LEU A 27 -3.97 25.83 -3.96
N VAL A 28 -4.71 26.46 -3.05
CA VAL A 28 -6.18 26.40 -3.01
C VAL A 28 -6.78 27.71 -3.54
N VAL A 29 -7.62 27.60 -4.57
CA VAL A 29 -8.24 28.75 -5.24
C VAL A 29 -9.76 28.70 -5.11
N PRO A 30 -10.40 29.56 -4.29
CA PRO A 30 -11.84 29.56 -4.13
C PRO A 30 -12.56 30.18 -5.34
N PHE A 31 -13.76 29.67 -5.64
CA PHE A 31 -14.67 30.21 -6.64
C PHE A 31 -16.14 29.99 -6.24
N GLU A 32 -17.04 30.75 -6.86
CA GLU A 32 -18.48 30.67 -6.56
C GLU A 32 -19.21 29.87 -7.65
N VAL A 33 -20.00 28.86 -7.21
CA VAL A 33 -20.89 28.09 -8.07
C VAL A 33 -22.30 28.71 -8.02
N PRO A 34 -22.87 29.15 -9.19
CA PRO A 34 -24.18 29.76 -9.26
C PRO A 34 -25.32 28.79 -8.88
N ALA A 35 -26.40 29.33 -8.34
CA ALA A 35 -27.60 28.55 -8.12
C ALA A 35 -28.20 28.03 -9.44
N GLY A 36 -28.67 26.79 -9.42
CA GLY A 36 -29.23 26.13 -10.61
C GLY A 36 -28.21 25.44 -11.50
N THR A 37 -26.94 25.40 -11.09
CA THR A 37 -25.91 24.59 -11.77
C THR A 37 -26.20 23.11 -11.53
N VAL A 38 -26.24 22.33 -12.60
CA VAL A 38 -26.41 20.88 -12.64
C VAL A 38 -25.13 20.17 -13.04
N GLU A 39 -24.29 20.89 -13.81
CA GLU A 39 -23.03 20.37 -14.33
C GLU A 39 -22.00 21.50 -14.43
N ILE A 40 -20.75 21.17 -14.12
CA ILE A 40 -19.58 22.06 -14.29
C ILE A 40 -18.66 21.39 -15.30
N LEU A 41 -18.35 22.10 -16.40
CA LEU A 41 -17.23 21.73 -17.29
C LEU A 41 -15.99 22.45 -16.78
N PHE A 42 -14.97 21.70 -16.45
CA PHE A 42 -13.71 22.21 -15.91
C PHE A 42 -12.57 21.91 -16.89
N HIS A 43 -11.94 22.96 -17.37
CA HIS A 43 -10.75 22.93 -18.24
C HIS A 43 -9.60 23.64 -17.54
N HIS A 44 -8.42 23.03 -17.55
CA HIS A 44 -7.22 23.63 -16.99
C HIS A 44 -6.01 23.43 -17.90
N GLN A 45 -5.05 24.32 -17.80
CA GLN A 45 -3.79 24.25 -18.55
C GLN A 45 -2.69 25.08 -17.87
N HIS A 46 -1.45 24.81 -18.24
CA HIS A 46 -0.30 25.65 -17.92
C HIS A 46 0.58 25.87 -19.18
N ASP A 47 1.42 26.89 -19.14
CA ASP A 47 2.19 27.32 -20.30
C ASP A 47 3.65 26.82 -20.35
N THR A 48 4.08 26.05 -19.34
CA THR A 48 5.48 25.70 -19.13
C THR A 48 5.74 24.22 -19.44
N PRO A 49 6.39 23.91 -20.60
CA PRO A 49 6.70 22.53 -20.97
C PRO A 49 7.58 21.81 -19.92
N GLY A 50 7.32 20.53 -19.70
CA GLY A 50 8.04 19.71 -18.73
C GLY A 50 7.68 19.98 -17.27
N THR A 51 6.67 20.83 -17.01
CA THR A 51 6.03 20.99 -15.70
C THR A 51 4.87 20.01 -15.57
N THR A 52 4.64 19.47 -14.38
CA THR A 52 3.47 18.69 -14.03
C THR A 52 2.72 19.40 -12.91
N LEU A 53 1.49 19.81 -13.21
CA LEU A 53 0.54 20.33 -12.24
C LEU A 53 -0.63 19.35 -12.12
N ASP A 54 -1.02 19.06 -10.90
CA ASP A 54 -2.20 18.28 -10.61
C ASP A 54 -3.37 19.20 -10.27
N PHE A 55 -4.58 18.79 -10.66
CA PHE A 55 -5.78 19.57 -10.40
C PHE A 55 -6.87 18.72 -9.76
N GLY A 56 -7.45 19.27 -8.69
CA GLY A 56 -8.59 18.72 -8.00
C GLY A 56 -9.67 19.77 -7.77
N ILE A 57 -10.84 19.30 -7.34
CA ILE A 57 -11.98 20.13 -6.97
C ILE A 57 -12.51 19.68 -5.61
N GLU A 58 -12.80 20.67 -4.77
CA GLU A 58 -13.56 20.50 -3.53
C GLU A 58 -14.88 21.28 -3.61
N ASP A 59 -15.95 20.67 -3.13
CA ASP A 59 -17.24 21.34 -2.93
C ASP A 59 -17.38 21.81 -1.46
N PRO A 60 -18.50 22.44 -1.04
CA PRO A 60 -18.70 22.82 0.36
C PRO A 60 -18.68 21.66 1.35
N GLY A 61 -18.90 20.42 0.88
CA GLY A 61 -18.83 19.19 1.67
C GLY A 61 -17.43 18.60 1.77
N GLY A 62 -16.48 19.05 0.95
CA GLY A 62 -15.10 18.58 0.88
C GLY A 62 -14.70 18.02 -0.48
N PHE A 63 -13.94 16.92 -0.48
CA PHE A 63 -13.40 16.32 -1.69
C PHE A 63 -14.45 15.98 -2.75
N ARG A 64 -14.23 16.47 -3.97
CA ARG A 64 -15.10 16.21 -5.13
C ARG A 64 -14.39 15.47 -6.25
N GLY A 65 -13.08 15.48 -6.29
CA GLY A 65 -12.27 14.73 -7.23
C GLY A 65 -10.87 15.28 -7.38
N TRP A 66 -9.99 14.41 -7.85
CA TRP A 66 -8.60 14.72 -8.12
C TRP A 66 -8.17 14.06 -9.43
N GLY A 67 -8.06 14.85 -10.49
CA GLY A 67 -7.68 14.37 -11.82
C GLY A 67 -6.17 14.20 -11.99
N GLY A 68 -5.35 14.61 -11.02
CA GLY A 68 -3.92 14.65 -11.20
C GLY A 68 -3.57 15.51 -12.42
N ARG A 69 -2.68 15.01 -13.25
CA ARG A 69 -2.27 15.65 -14.53
C ARG A 69 -3.22 15.40 -15.71
N LEU A 70 -4.46 15.00 -15.45
CA LEU A 70 -5.46 14.73 -16.50
C LEU A 70 -5.62 15.96 -17.41
N GLY A 71 -5.25 15.82 -18.69
CA GLY A 71 -5.25 16.94 -19.66
C GLY A 71 -6.54 17.08 -20.46
N GLU A 72 -7.57 16.28 -20.17
CA GLU A 72 -8.87 16.34 -20.86
C GLU A 72 -9.86 17.23 -20.12
N ASP A 73 -10.86 17.74 -20.85
CA ASP A 73 -11.96 18.48 -20.24
C ASP A 73 -12.73 17.61 -19.27
N THR A 74 -12.90 18.07 -18.03
CA THR A 74 -13.52 17.32 -16.95
C THR A 74 -14.95 17.79 -16.73
N VAL A 75 -15.89 16.86 -16.65
CA VAL A 75 -17.29 17.09 -16.28
C VAL A 75 -17.50 16.69 -14.83
N ILE A 76 -18.06 17.59 -14.02
CA ILE A 76 -18.49 17.34 -12.65
C ILE A 76 -20.00 17.58 -12.61
N GLY A 77 -20.78 16.53 -12.40
CA GLY A 77 -22.23 16.59 -12.56
C GLY A 77 -23.03 15.93 -11.43
N GLU A 78 -24.31 16.27 -11.39
CA GLU A 78 -25.28 15.64 -10.48
C GLU A 78 -25.54 14.18 -10.84
N GLN A 79 -25.55 13.84 -12.12
CA GLN A 79 -25.96 12.54 -12.63
C GLN A 79 -24.77 11.69 -13.07
N GLU A 80 -23.76 12.32 -13.63
CA GLU A 80 -22.52 11.67 -14.08
C GLU A 80 -21.36 12.67 -13.98
N SER A 81 -20.17 12.13 -13.72
CA SER A 81 -18.91 12.87 -13.73
C SER A 81 -17.88 12.14 -14.57
N SER A 82 -16.88 12.87 -15.05
CA SER A 82 -15.68 12.28 -15.63
C SER A 82 -14.96 11.39 -14.61
N ARG A 83 -14.11 10.52 -15.10
CA ARG A 83 -13.19 9.73 -14.26
C ARG A 83 -12.47 10.62 -13.24
N CYS A 84 -12.07 10.06 -12.11
CA CYS A 84 -11.45 10.73 -10.98
C CYS A 84 -12.39 11.66 -10.17
N TYR A 85 -13.61 11.94 -10.63
CA TYR A 85 -14.53 12.88 -9.98
C TYR A 85 -15.82 12.22 -9.50
N LEU A 86 -16.28 12.63 -8.32
CA LEU A 86 -17.47 12.08 -7.69
C LEU A 86 -18.74 12.70 -8.27
N THR A 87 -19.70 11.85 -8.58
CA THR A 87 -21.06 12.25 -8.98
C THR A 87 -21.90 12.60 -7.75
N GLY A 88 -22.71 13.62 -7.85
CA GLY A 88 -23.62 14.02 -6.78
C GLY A 88 -24.12 15.47 -6.90
N PRO A 89 -24.95 15.94 -5.97
CA PRO A 89 -25.53 17.28 -6.00
C PRO A 89 -24.49 18.38 -6.21
N ILE A 90 -24.84 19.39 -7.00
CA ILE A 90 -24.03 20.59 -7.20
C ILE A 90 -24.59 21.70 -6.31
N GLU A 91 -24.09 21.77 -5.10
CA GLU A 91 -24.53 22.79 -4.13
C GLU A 91 -23.99 24.17 -4.53
N PRO A 92 -24.86 25.21 -4.61
CA PRO A 92 -24.41 26.57 -4.89
C PRO A 92 -23.58 27.11 -3.71
N GLY A 93 -22.56 27.91 -4.01
CA GLY A 93 -21.71 28.51 -2.99
C GLY A 93 -20.23 28.43 -3.33
N THR A 94 -19.39 28.56 -2.31
CA THR A 94 -17.94 28.58 -2.50
C THR A 94 -17.38 27.17 -2.63
N TRP A 95 -16.84 26.88 -3.79
CA TRP A 95 -16.05 25.69 -4.12
C TRP A 95 -14.57 26.07 -4.21
N ARG A 96 -13.69 25.08 -4.36
CA ARG A 96 -12.25 25.30 -4.45
C ARG A 96 -11.65 24.46 -5.57
N ILE A 97 -10.68 25.05 -6.28
CA ILE A 97 -9.73 24.31 -7.12
C ILE A 97 -8.50 24.07 -6.24
N ASP A 98 -8.06 22.82 -6.16
CA ASP A 98 -6.78 22.44 -5.60
C ASP A 98 -5.78 22.27 -6.73
N ILE A 99 -4.62 22.93 -6.63
CA ILE A 99 -3.55 22.82 -7.59
C ILE A 99 -2.32 22.28 -6.88
N GLY A 100 -1.90 21.07 -7.25
CA GLY A 100 -0.69 20.43 -6.77
C GLY A 100 0.51 20.80 -7.65
N LYS A 101 1.63 21.13 -7.01
CA LYS A 101 2.92 21.41 -7.66
C LYS A 101 3.74 20.12 -7.74
N ALA A 102 3.26 19.14 -8.53
CA ALA A 102 3.88 17.84 -8.62
C ALA A 102 5.34 17.92 -9.11
N PHE A 103 5.57 18.67 -10.19
CA PHE A 103 6.93 18.98 -10.68
C PHE A 103 6.96 20.34 -11.40
N LEU A 104 7.82 21.24 -10.96
CA LEU A 104 8.01 22.55 -11.60
C LEU A 104 9.35 22.57 -12.35
N SER A 105 9.30 22.65 -13.69
CA SER A 105 10.48 22.76 -14.55
C SER A 105 11.06 24.18 -14.62
N ALA A 106 10.38 25.17 -14.03
CA ALA A 106 10.78 26.59 -14.03
C ALA A 106 10.43 27.26 -12.68
N ASP A 107 11.12 28.36 -12.38
CA ASP A 107 10.90 29.19 -11.19
C ASP A 107 9.52 29.87 -11.17
N ARG A 108 8.82 29.90 -12.28
CA ARG A 108 7.48 30.45 -12.43
C ARG A 108 6.71 29.72 -13.52
N VAL A 109 5.53 29.26 -13.19
CA VAL A 109 4.59 28.55 -14.06
C VAL A 109 3.26 29.28 -14.06
N HIS A 110 2.81 29.74 -15.23
CA HIS A 110 1.49 30.34 -15.37
C HIS A 110 0.43 29.26 -15.64
N TRP A 111 -0.64 29.26 -14.84
CA TRP A 111 -1.76 28.36 -14.99
C TRP A 111 -3.04 29.12 -15.30
N THR A 112 -3.97 28.44 -15.99
CA THR A 112 -5.32 28.93 -16.27
C THR A 112 -6.33 27.82 -16.02
N ALA A 113 -7.45 28.13 -15.37
CA ALA A 113 -8.59 27.25 -15.17
C ALA A 113 -9.87 27.93 -15.65
N THR A 114 -10.67 27.25 -16.47
CA THR A 114 -11.95 27.74 -16.96
C THR A 114 -13.05 26.80 -16.51
N LEU A 115 -14.08 27.36 -15.87
CA LEU A 115 -15.26 26.63 -15.40
C LEU A 115 -16.49 27.16 -16.16
N GLU A 116 -17.22 26.25 -16.81
CA GLU A 116 -18.50 26.55 -17.43
C GLU A 116 -19.62 25.91 -16.63
N PHE A 117 -20.51 26.72 -16.07
CA PHE A 117 -21.65 26.26 -15.27
C PHE A 117 -22.85 26.04 -16.17
N ARG A 118 -23.47 24.86 -16.12
CA ARG A 118 -24.55 24.42 -16.99
C ARG A 118 -25.81 24.09 -16.19
N ASP A 119 -26.99 24.33 -16.79
CA ASP A 119 -28.30 24.08 -16.17
C ASP A 119 -28.87 22.68 -16.48
N ALA A 120 -28.15 21.86 -17.21
CA ALA A 120 -28.55 20.48 -17.54
C ALA A 120 -27.30 19.60 -17.72
N ALA A 121 -27.48 18.30 -17.43
CA ALA A 121 -26.45 17.29 -17.65
C ALA A 121 -26.25 17.03 -19.16
N THR A 122 -25.00 16.86 -19.58
CA THR A 122 -24.60 16.54 -20.96
C THR A 122 -24.05 15.13 -21.11
N VAL A 123 -23.70 14.47 -20.01
CA VAL A 123 -23.13 13.11 -19.96
C VAL A 123 -24.22 12.14 -19.52
N GLU A 124 -24.36 11.02 -20.23
CA GLU A 124 -25.29 9.95 -19.88
C GLU A 124 -24.79 9.18 -18.65
N PRO A 125 -25.65 8.90 -17.66
CA PRO A 125 -25.25 8.21 -16.44
C PRO A 125 -24.84 6.75 -16.70
N ARG A 126 -23.72 6.34 -16.14
CA ARG A 126 -23.27 4.95 -16.08
C ARG A 126 -23.97 4.20 -14.93
N PRO A 127 -24.17 2.85 -15.06
CA PRO A 127 -24.73 2.04 -13.97
C PRO A 127 -23.87 2.12 -12.71
N ARG A 128 -24.51 2.37 -11.56
CA ARG A 128 -23.91 2.40 -10.23
C ARG A 128 -24.71 1.52 -9.27
N ALA A 129 -24.02 0.96 -8.28
CA ALA A 129 -24.63 0.20 -7.19
C ALA A 129 -23.88 0.46 -5.88
N ASP A 130 -24.57 0.22 -4.78
CA ASP A 130 -23.92 0.15 -3.47
C ASP A 130 -23.10 -1.14 -3.37
N PHE A 131 -22.04 -1.11 -2.59
CA PHE A 131 -21.24 -2.29 -2.30
C PHE A 131 -22.07 -3.33 -1.52
N GLU A 132 -22.03 -4.57 -2.00
CA GLU A 132 -22.59 -5.73 -1.32
C GLU A 132 -21.48 -6.74 -1.01
N ALA A 133 -21.29 -7.05 0.27
CA ALA A 133 -20.35 -8.08 0.67
C ALA A 133 -20.75 -9.44 0.10
N ARG A 134 -19.82 -10.12 -0.57
CA ARG A 134 -20.07 -11.40 -1.28
C ARG A 134 -19.03 -12.43 -0.91
N VAL A 135 -19.43 -13.68 -0.93
CA VAL A 135 -18.55 -14.85 -0.90
C VAL A 135 -18.66 -15.51 -2.25
N LEU A 136 -17.62 -15.43 -3.07
CA LEU A 136 -17.63 -16.05 -4.42
C LEU A 136 -17.29 -17.52 -4.35
N GLU A 137 -16.41 -17.93 -3.44
CA GLU A 137 -16.03 -19.32 -3.23
C GLU A 137 -15.87 -19.61 -1.74
N PRO A 138 -16.59 -20.58 -1.18
CA PRO A 138 -16.44 -20.99 0.20
C PRO A 138 -15.26 -21.96 0.39
N GLY A 139 -14.61 -21.89 1.55
CA GLY A 139 -13.61 -22.85 1.98
C GLY A 139 -12.19 -22.31 1.98
N PRO A 140 -11.35 -22.79 2.94
CA PRO A 140 -10.01 -22.30 3.12
C PRO A 140 -9.06 -22.82 2.03
N ARG A 141 -8.37 -21.91 1.38
CA ARG A 141 -7.29 -22.20 0.43
C ARG A 141 -6.39 -20.99 0.19
N TRP A 142 -5.34 -21.20 -0.58
CA TRP A 142 -4.54 -20.12 -1.16
C TRP A 142 -5.27 -19.51 -2.34
N TYR A 143 -5.61 -18.20 -2.25
CA TYR A 143 -6.23 -17.40 -3.30
C TYR A 143 -5.19 -16.50 -3.95
N ARG A 144 -5.18 -16.46 -5.28
CA ARG A 144 -4.21 -15.69 -6.08
C ARG A 144 -4.81 -14.36 -6.46
N GLY A 145 -4.05 -13.29 -6.33
CA GLY A 145 -4.55 -11.98 -6.74
C GLY A 145 -3.46 -10.94 -6.93
N ASP A 146 -3.93 -9.73 -7.19
CA ASP A 146 -3.13 -8.56 -7.38
C ASP A 146 -3.71 -7.41 -6.55
N PHE A 147 -2.87 -6.77 -5.73
CA PHE A 147 -3.31 -5.67 -4.87
C PHE A 147 -3.13 -4.29 -5.49
N HIS A 148 -2.51 -4.20 -6.68
CA HIS A 148 -2.16 -2.92 -7.29
C HIS A 148 -2.50 -2.92 -8.79
N VAL A 149 -3.73 -2.49 -9.12
CA VAL A 149 -4.27 -2.45 -10.49
C VAL A 149 -5.08 -1.18 -10.68
N HIS A 150 -4.81 -0.45 -11.77
CA HIS A 150 -5.52 0.77 -12.13
C HIS A 150 -6.57 0.53 -13.19
N SER A 151 -7.76 1.12 -12.99
CA SER A 151 -8.83 1.11 -13.98
C SER A 151 -8.88 2.42 -14.76
N HIS A 152 -9.76 2.47 -15.77
CA HIS A 152 -10.02 3.72 -16.50
C HIS A 152 -10.51 4.88 -15.61
N GLU A 153 -10.88 4.64 -14.36
CA GLU A 153 -11.24 5.71 -13.41
C GLU A 153 -10.01 6.41 -12.81
N SER A 154 -8.80 5.85 -12.96
CA SER A 154 -7.54 6.54 -12.71
C SER A 154 -7.19 7.52 -13.82
N GLY A 155 -6.59 8.67 -13.49
CA GLY A 155 -6.29 9.74 -14.45
C GLY A 155 -5.32 9.34 -15.57
N ASP A 156 -4.51 8.32 -15.34
CA ASP A 156 -3.42 7.85 -16.18
C ASP A 156 -3.59 6.44 -16.73
N ALA A 157 -4.67 5.74 -16.36
CA ALA A 157 -4.94 4.38 -16.81
C ALA A 157 -6.02 4.32 -17.90
N SER A 158 -6.05 3.21 -18.65
CA SER A 158 -6.97 3.00 -19.77
C SER A 158 -7.82 1.73 -19.65
N ALA A 159 -7.52 0.84 -18.69
CA ALA A 159 -8.14 -0.48 -18.57
C ALA A 159 -9.61 -0.42 -18.14
N SER A 160 -10.54 -1.01 -18.92
CA SER A 160 -11.91 -1.21 -18.47
C SER A 160 -12.01 -2.36 -17.46
N PHE A 161 -13.08 -2.40 -16.66
CA PHE A 161 -13.30 -3.49 -15.71
C PHE A 161 -13.40 -4.86 -16.41
N GLU A 162 -13.96 -4.90 -17.64
CA GLU A 162 -13.99 -6.10 -18.46
C GLU A 162 -12.59 -6.55 -18.88
N ALA A 163 -11.73 -5.63 -19.31
CA ALA A 163 -10.36 -5.95 -19.71
C ALA A 163 -9.55 -6.47 -18.52
N ILE A 164 -9.66 -5.81 -17.36
CA ILE A 164 -9.04 -6.23 -16.10
C ILE A 164 -9.52 -7.65 -15.71
N ARG A 165 -10.84 -7.87 -15.73
CA ARG A 165 -11.43 -9.19 -15.44
C ARG A 165 -10.91 -10.26 -16.40
N ASP A 166 -10.95 -10.00 -17.69
CA ASP A 166 -10.60 -10.99 -18.70
C ASP A 166 -9.12 -11.37 -18.63
N LEU A 167 -8.22 -10.39 -18.38
CA LEU A 167 -6.80 -10.66 -18.19
C LEU A 167 -6.53 -11.40 -16.87
N ALA A 168 -7.10 -10.95 -15.75
CA ALA A 168 -6.96 -11.60 -14.46
C ALA A 168 -7.40 -13.07 -14.50
N ARG A 169 -8.54 -13.33 -15.15
CA ARG A 169 -9.07 -14.68 -15.38
C ARG A 169 -8.17 -15.53 -16.28
N ALA A 170 -7.66 -14.96 -17.37
CA ALA A 170 -6.73 -15.66 -18.27
C ALA A 170 -5.44 -16.06 -17.53
N ARG A 171 -5.02 -15.28 -16.53
CA ARG A 171 -3.87 -15.56 -15.69
C ARG A 171 -4.17 -16.40 -14.44
N GLY A 172 -5.43 -16.81 -14.25
CA GLY A 172 -5.83 -17.68 -13.15
C GLY A 172 -5.85 -17.00 -11.78
N LEU A 173 -6.14 -15.70 -11.75
CA LEU A 173 -6.35 -14.96 -10.51
C LEU A 173 -7.77 -15.14 -9.99
N ASP A 174 -7.92 -15.07 -8.68
CA ASP A 174 -9.17 -15.16 -7.93
C ASP A 174 -9.71 -13.77 -7.56
N PHE A 175 -8.81 -12.81 -7.34
CA PHE A 175 -9.17 -11.44 -6.97
C PHE A 175 -8.21 -10.40 -7.56
N VAL A 176 -8.69 -9.16 -7.67
CA VAL A 176 -7.89 -7.96 -7.93
C VAL A 176 -8.38 -6.83 -7.04
N ASN A 177 -7.47 -5.96 -6.60
CA ASN A 177 -7.81 -4.71 -5.95
C ASN A 177 -7.73 -3.57 -6.97
N LEU A 178 -8.76 -2.72 -7.03
CA LEU A 178 -8.68 -1.47 -7.80
C LEU A 178 -8.08 -0.37 -6.94
N SER A 179 -6.92 0.10 -7.35
CA SER A 179 -6.10 1.08 -6.64
C SER A 179 -6.00 2.42 -7.38
N ASP A 180 -7.10 2.87 -8.01
CA ASP A 180 -7.11 4.12 -8.77
C ASP A 180 -6.60 5.31 -7.93
N HIS A 181 -5.78 6.18 -8.54
CA HIS A 181 -5.06 7.26 -7.85
C HIS A 181 -6.00 8.29 -7.21
N ASN A 182 -5.90 8.46 -5.89
CA ASN A 182 -6.57 9.50 -5.10
C ASN A 182 -8.08 9.66 -5.38
N THR A 183 -8.76 8.58 -5.81
CA THR A 183 -10.18 8.61 -6.12
C THR A 183 -10.93 7.39 -5.58
N VAL A 184 -12.23 7.55 -5.42
CA VAL A 184 -13.19 6.47 -5.14
C VAL A 184 -14.34 6.50 -6.16
N SER A 185 -14.16 7.18 -7.30
CA SER A 185 -15.18 7.28 -8.37
C SER A 185 -15.52 5.92 -8.97
N GLN A 186 -14.56 4.98 -9.00
CA GLN A 186 -14.74 3.61 -9.48
C GLN A 186 -15.66 2.77 -8.59
N GLN A 187 -15.80 3.06 -7.29
CA GLN A 187 -16.39 2.13 -6.32
C GLN A 187 -17.83 1.74 -6.66
N ALA A 188 -18.70 2.71 -6.93
CA ALA A 188 -20.10 2.43 -7.28
C ALA A 188 -20.24 1.80 -8.69
N LEU A 189 -19.30 2.08 -9.59
CA LEU A 189 -19.26 1.52 -10.94
C LEU A 189 -18.84 0.05 -10.91
N VAL A 190 -17.75 -0.25 -10.18
CA VAL A 190 -17.29 -1.63 -10.03
C VAL A 190 -18.26 -2.47 -9.20
N ALA A 191 -18.97 -1.88 -8.23
CA ALA A 191 -20.04 -2.59 -7.50
C ALA A 191 -21.18 -3.01 -8.44
N ALA A 192 -21.58 -2.14 -9.37
CA ALA A 192 -22.55 -2.50 -10.40
C ALA A 192 -22.01 -3.58 -11.34
N PHE A 193 -20.75 -3.51 -11.77
CA PHE A 193 -20.09 -4.52 -12.60
C PHE A 193 -19.99 -5.87 -11.87
N GLN A 194 -19.51 -5.87 -10.62
CA GLN A 194 -19.38 -7.06 -9.76
C GLN A 194 -20.73 -7.78 -9.57
N SER A 195 -21.85 -7.04 -9.58
CA SER A 195 -23.17 -7.65 -9.44
C SER A 195 -23.53 -8.58 -10.60
N SER A 196 -22.86 -8.45 -11.74
CA SER A 196 -23.10 -9.21 -12.98
C SER A 196 -22.12 -10.37 -13.19
N ILE A 197 -21.08 -10.49 -12.34
CA ILE A 197 -20.04 -11.53 -12.45
C ILE A 197 -19.85 -12.27 -11.12
N ASP A 198 -19.38 -13.51 -11.19
CA ASP A 198 -19.09 -14.38 -10.04
C ASP A 198 -17.75 -15.13 -10.16
N ASP A 199 -16.94 -14.77 -11.15
CA ASP A 199 -15.72 -15.49 -11.51
C ASP A 199 -14.41 -14.78 -11.15
N LEU A 200 -14.49 -13.53 -10.71
CA LEU A 200 -13.38 -12.73 -10.16
C LEU A 200 -13.91 -11.80 -9.07
N LEU A 201 -13.20 -11.69 -7.95
CA LEU A 201 -13.52 -10.75 -6.90
C LEU A 201 -12.76 -9.44 -7.10
N PHE A 202 -13.48 -8.33 -7.23
CA PHE A 202 -12.90 -6.99 -7.15
C PHE A 202 -12.95 -6.52 -5.70
N LEU A 203 -11.79 -6.19 -5.14
CA LEU A 203 -11.67 -5.55 -3.83
C LEU A 203 -11.82 -4.03 -3.98
N ARG A 204 -12.41 -3.40 -2.97
CA ARG A 204 -12.47 -1.94 -2.90
C ARG A 204 -11.11 -1.40 -2.45
N GLY A 205 -10.66 -0.33 -3.09
CA GLY A 205 -9.41 0.32 -2.70
C GLY A 205 -9.19 1.62 -3.46
N SER A 206 -8.13 2.29 -3.11
CA SER A 206 -7.56 3.42 -3.84
C SER A 206 -6.07 3.53 -3.50
N GLU A 207 -5.26 3.90 -4.44
CA GLU A 207 -3.89 4.31 -4.14
C GLU A 207 -3.88 5.76 -3.66
N VAL A 208 -3.45 5.94 -2.42
CA VAL A 208 -3.21 7.24 -1.82
C VAL A 208 -1.84 7.72 -2.29
N THR A 209 -1.84 8.50 -3.35
CA THR A 209 -0.68 8.98 -4.08
C THR A 209 -0.29 10.35 -3.55
N THR A 210 0.78 10.43 -2.80
CA THR A 210 1.31 11.68 -2.24
C THR A 210 2.65 12.03 -2.90
N TYR A 211 3.15 13.24 -2.69
CA TYR A 211 4.46 13.65 -3.22
C TYR A 211 5.66 13.11 -2.41
N GLY A 212 5.42 12.28 -1.41
CA GLY A 212 6.47 11.71 -0.57
C GLY A 212 6.39 10.21 -0.33
N GLY A 213 5.50 9.53 -1.03
CA GLY A 213 5.27 8.09 -0.95
C GLY A 213 3.86 7.73 -1.35
N HIS A 214 3.68 6.54 -1.92
CA HIS A 214 2.37 6.01 -2.30
C HIS A 214 1.98 4.82 -1.43
N GLY A 215 0.68 4.58 -1.29
CA GLY A 215 0.20 3.39 -0.63
C GLY A 215 -1.26 3.10 -0.90
N THR A 216 -1.56 1.83 -1.05
CA THR A 216 -2.93 1.38 -1.33
C THR A 216 -3.72 1.18 -0.05
N SER A 217 -4.85 1.87 0.06
CA SER A 217 -5.90 1.63 1.05
C SER A 217 -6.86 0.58 0.50
N VAL A 218 -6.96 -0.61 1.13
CA VAL A 218 -7.77 -1.73 0.64
C VAL A 218 -8.92 -2.03 1.61
N GLY A 219 -10.13 -2.17 1.09
CA GLY A 219 -11.32 -2.54 1.85
C GLY A 219 -12.18 -1.35 2.27
N ASN A 220 -12.08 -0.22 1.59
CA ASN A 220 -12.92 0.95 1.83
C ASN A 220 -13.43 1.58 0.53
N ASP A 221 -14.46 2.42 0.65
CA ASP A 221 -15.10 3.18 -0.43
C ASP A 221 -15.16 4.67 -0.13
N VAL A 222 -14.38 5.14 0.84
CA VAL A 222 -14.29 6.55 1.20
C VAL A 222 -12.94 7.13 0.76
N TYR A 223 -12.96 8.39 0.35
CA TYR A 223 -11.73 9.11 0.03
C TYR A 223 -10.83 9.22 1.26
N ILE A 224 -9.55 8.96 1.08
CA ILE A 224 -8.49 9.14 2.08
C ILE A 224 -7.68 10.38 1.70
N GLU A 225 -7.50 11.31 2.65
CA GLU A 225 -6.77 12.56 2.43
C GLU A 225 -5.31 12.32 2.06
N HIS A 226 -4.88 12.87 0.93
CA HIS A 226 -3.54 12.69 0.36
C HIS A 226 -2.69 13.98 0.31
N HIS A 227 -3.26 15.14 0.62
CA HIS A 227 -2.57 16.44 0.53
C HIS A 227 -1.66 16.67 1.73
N ILE A 228 -0.61 15.85 1.86
CA ILE A 228 0.36 15.95 2.97
C ILE A 228 1.02 17.33 2.98
N GLY A 229 1.02 17.99 4.15
CA GLY A 229 1.52 19.34 4.33
C GLY A 229 0.48 20.46 4.16
N ARG A 230 -0.63 20.21 3.43
CA ARG A 230 -1.74 21.15 3.32
C ARG A 230 -2.51 21.23 4.65
N ASP A 231 -2.70 22.43 5.18
CA ASP A 231 -3.42 22.68 6.44
C ASP A 231 -2.92 21.87 7.65
N GLY A 232 -1.68 21.36 7.56
CA GLY A 232 -1.03 20.56 8.60
C GLY A 232 -1.35 19.07 8.56
N VAL A 233 -1.93 18.57 7.47
CA VAL A 233 -2.15 17.12 7.25
C VAL A 233 -0.80 16.40 7.24
N THR A 234 -0.71 15.31 7.98
CA THR A 234 0.47 14.44 8.08
C THR A 234 0.19 13.06 7.50
N ILE A 235 1.23 12.29 7.25
CA ILE A 235 1.07 10.89 6.81
C ILE A 235 0.36 10.05 7.88
N GLU A 236 0.58 10.33 9.16
CA GLU A 236 -0.12 9.66 10.27
C GLU A 236 -1.62 9.93 10.23
N ASP A 237 -2.05 11.16 9.89
CA ASP A 237 -3.47 11.49 9.73
C ASP A 237 -4.11 10.67 8.59
N THR A 238 -3.39 10.52 7.48
CA THR A 238 -3.79 9.68 6.33
C THR A 238 -3.94 8.21 6.72
N LEU A 239 -2.94 7.66 7.41
CA LEU A 239 -2.96 6.27 7.88
C LEU A 239 -4.07 6.04 8.92
N ASP A 240 -4.29 7.00 9.82
CA ASP A 240 -5.38 6.96 10.81
C ASP A 240 -6.76 7.00 10.12
N ALA A 241 -6.92 7.79 9.04
CA ALA A 241 -8.14 7.83 8.25
C ALA A 241 -8.43 6.49 7.57
N ALA A 242 -7.42 5.85 6.95
CA ALA A 242 -7.55 4.52 6.36
C ALA A 242 -7.94 3.46 7.41
N ALA A 243 -7.30 3.46 8.56
CA ALA A 243 -7.62 2.56 9.67
C ALA A 243 -9.05 2.81 10.21
N ALA A 244 -9.49 4.06 10.34
CA ALA A 244 -10.83 4.42 10.76
C ALA A 244 -11.91 3.98 9.76
N ALA A 245 -11.58 3.92 8.47
CA ALA A 245 -12.43 3.36 7.41
C ALA A 245 -12.46 1.82 7.43
N GLY A 246 -11.67 1.16 8.29
CA GLY A 246 -11.57 -0.31 8.37
C GLY A 246 -10.64 -0.94 7.33
N ALA A 247 -9.95 -0.12 6.54
CA ALA A 247 -9.03 -0.57 5.52
C ALA A 247 -7.71 -1.14 6.10
N ILE A 248 -7.00 -1.89 5.28
CA ILE A 248 -5.56 -2.10 5.42
C ILE A 248 -4.84 -1.09 4.55
N PHE A 249 -3.63 -0.69 4.95
CA PHE A 249 -2.77 0.19 4.17
C PHE A 249 -1.48 -0.55 3.78
N ILE A 250 -1.19 -0.58 2.49
CA ILE A 250 -0.01 -1.25 1.91
C ILE A 250 0.87 -0.17 1.29
N ILE A 251 2.11 -0.04 1.72
CA ILE A 251 3.09 0.86 1.08
C ILE A 251 3.44 0.28 -0.29
N ASN A 252 3.28 1.09 -1.34
CA ASN A 252 3.54 0.72 -2.72
C ASN A 252 4.97 1.08 -3.13
N HIS A 253 5.61 0.25 -3.96
CA HIS A 253 6.92 0.49 -4.61
C HIS A 253 7.89 1.41 -3.83
N PRO A 254 8.15 1.16 -2.51
CA PRO A 254 8.75 2.13 -1.59
C PRO A 254 10.15 2.58 -1.94
N GLU A 255 10.88 1.82 -2.75
CA GLU A 255 12.26 2.11 -3.17
C GLU A 255 12.35 2.52 -4.65
N LEU A 256 11.21 2.76 -5.31
CA LEU A 256 11.18 3.16 -6.71
C LEU A 256 11.54 4.65 -6.85
N ASP A 257 12.84 4.93 -6.98
CA ASP A 257 13.37 6.25 -7.26
C ASP A 257 13.86 6.29 -8.72
N LEU A 258 13.06 6.89 -9.61
CA LEU A 258 13.40 7.06 -11.02
C LEU A 258 14.15 8.39 -11.30
N GLY A 259 14.53 9.11 -10.26
CA GLY A 259 15.27 10.37 -10.32
C GLY A 259 14.36 11.59 -10.54
N ASP A 260 15.01 12.75 -10.82
CA ASP A 260 14.30 14.00 -11.07
C ASP A 260 13.59 13.92 -12.43
N GLY A 261 12.27 13.82 -12.42
CA GLY A 261 11.45 13.75 -13.64
C GLY A 261 9.97 13.52 -13.33
N ASP A 262 9.16 13.41 -14.38
CA ASP A 262 7.72 13.23 -14.31
C ASP A 262 7.27 11.75 -14.47
N ALA A 263 8.22 10.81 -14.52
CA ALA A 263 7.90 9.40 -14.77
C ALA A 263 7.16 8.75 -13.59
N CYS A 264 7.57 9.07 -12.37
CA CYS A 264 6.89 8.65 -11.16
C CYS A 264 7.18 9.66 -10.04
N ILE A 265 6.23 10.56 -9.79
CA ILE A 265 6.40 11.65 -8.82
C ILE A 265 6.03 11.16 -7.42
N GLY A 266 7.00 11.18 -6.51
CA GLY A 266 6.78 10.79 -5.12
C GLY A 266 6.66 9.28 -4.89
N CYS A 267 7.09 8.43 -5.82
CA CYS A 267 6.93 6.98 -5.69
C CYS A 267 7.68 6.38 -4.51
N ALA A 268 8.94 6.78 -4.31
CA ALA A 268 9.73 6.29 -3.19
C ALA A 268 9.17 6.79 -1.84
N TRP A 269 9.07 5.87 -0.88
CA TRP A 269 8.57 6.20 0.46
C TRP A 269 9.57 7.05 1.25
N SER A 270 9.27 8.32 1.46
CA SER A 270 10.14 9.29 2.13
C SER A 270 9.74 9.61 3.58
N TYR A 271 8.66 9.01 4.09
CA TYR A 271 8.16 9.30 5.44
C TYR A 271 8.89 8.55 6.56
N GLY A 272 9.85 7.68 6.22
CA GLY A 272 10.60 6.90 7.21
C GLY A 272 9.68 6.05 8.08
N ASP A 273 9.86 6.14 9.41
CA ASP A 273 9.10 5.35 10.38
C ASP A 273 7.77 6.00 10.79
N ALA A 274 7.38 7.15 10.20
CA ALA A 274 6.16 7.85 10.58
C ALA A 274 4.92 6.98 10.35
N GLY A 275 4.17 6.70 11.42
CA GLY A 275 2.95 5.89 11.37
C GLY A 275 3.11 4.43 11.02
N ILE A 276 4.34 3.88 11.05
CA ILE A 276 4.64 2.49 10.61
C ILE A 276 3.84 1.42 11.36
N ASP A 277 3.42 1.68 12.59
CA ASP A 277 2.57 0.83 13.40
C ASP A 277 1.12 0.71 12.88
N ARG A 278 0.73 1.54 11.92
CA ARG A 278 -0.57 1.54 11.24
C ARG A 278 -0.52 0.90 9.86
N VAL A 279 0.69 0.68 9.33
CA VAL A 279 0.90 0.03 8.03
C VAL A 279 0.67 -1.47 8.17
N SER A 280 -0.15 -2.02 7.29
CA SER A 280 -0.50 -3.46 7.28
C SER A 280 0.37 -4.26 6.32
N GLY A 281 0.87 -3.65 5.27
CA GLY A 281 1.66 -4.32 4.24
C GLY A 281 2.67 -3.41 3.54
N ILE A 282 3.56 -4.04 2.80
CA ILE A 282 4.57 -3.39 1.94
C ILE A 282 4.73 -4.21 0.66
N GLU A 283 4.78 -3.57 -0.47
CA GLU A 283 5.10 -4.25 -1.73
C GLU A 283 6.58 -4.61 -1.77
N LEU A 284 6.87 -5.92 -1.75
CA LEU A 284 8.22 -6.46 -1.90
C LEU A 284 8.70 -6.41 -3.33
N ALA A 285 7.76 -6.35 -4.26
CA ALA A 285 8.00 -6.16 -5.67
C ALA A 285 6.77 -5.50 -6.31
N THR A 286 7.02 -4.62 -7.28
CA THR A 286 6.01 -3.95 -8.09
C THR A 286 6.44 -4.05 -9.54
N GLY A 287 5.49 -4.31 -10.42
CA GLY A 287 5.78 -4.46 -11.83
C GLY A 287 6.69 -5.62 -12.16
N SER A 288 7.32 -5.58 -13.32
CA SER A 288 8.20 -6.66 -13.78
C SER A 288 9.51 -6.70 -12.99
N TYR A 289 9.57 -7.60 -12.01
CA TYR A 289 10.75 -7.84 -11.18
C TYR A 289 12.02 -8.14 -11.99
N ASP A 290 11.87 -8.73 -13.18
CA ASP A 290 13.00 -9.04 -14.07
C ASP A 290 13.73 -7.79 -14.56
N TYR A 291 13.09 -6.63 -14.55
CA TYR A 291 13.69 -5.36 -14.99
C TYR A 291 14.40 -4.58 -13.89
N VAL A 292 14.04 -4.80 -12.59
CA VAL A 292 14.56 -3.97 -11.49
C VAL A 292 14.92 -4.76 -10.21
N PRO A 293 15.77 -5.82 -10.31
CA PRO A 293 16.13 -6.64 -9.13
C PRO A 293 16.93 -5.85 -8.06
N VAL A 294 17.39 -4.63 -8.39
CA VAL A 294 18.12 -3.77 -7.44
C VAL A 294 17.18 -3.20 -6.39
N PHE A 295 16.01 -2.71 -6.80
CA PHE A 295 15.00 -2.18 -5.87
C PHE A 295 14.44 -3.26 -4.95
N GLY A 296 14.23 -4.48 -5.46
CA GLY A 296 13.75 -5.60 -4.65
C GLY A 296 14.62 -5.90 -3.43
N ARG A 297 15.96 -5.80 -3.53
CA ARG A 297 16.86 -6.01 -2.38
C ARG A 297 16.77 -4.89 -1.36
N GLN A 298 16.58 -3.65 -1.79
CA GLN A 298 16.42 -2.49 -0.91
C GLN A 298 15.11 -2.61 -0.13
N VAL A 299 14.02 -2.98 -0.82
CA VAL A 299 12.71 -3.22 -0.18
C VAL A 299 12.78 -4.34 0.85
N LEU A 300 13.45 -5.46 0.56
CA LEU A 300 13.62 -6.55 1.53
C LEU A 300 14.39 -6.10 2.76
N ALA A 301 15.41 -5.24 2.62
CA ALA A 301 16.13 -4.67 3.74
C ALA A 301 15.24 -3.73 4.56
N MET A 302 14.48 -2.85 3.90
CA MET A 302 13.50 -1.98 4.55
C MET A 302 12.44 -2.79 5.30
N TRP A 303 11.91 -3.86 4.70
CA TRP A 303 10.95 -4.74 5.36
C TRP A 303 11.53 -5.38 6.61
N ASP A 304 12.76 -5.92 6.54
CA ASP A 304 13.44 -6.50 7.69
C ASP A 304 13.70 -5.47 8.79
N GLU A 305 14.04 -4.21 8.46
CA GLU A 305 14.22 -3.11 9.42
C GLU A 305 12.90 -2.77 10.13
N MET A 306 11.76 -2.70 9.41
CA MET A 306 10.43 -2.52 10.00
C MET A 306 10.08 -3.62 11.00
N LEU A 307 10.35 -4.88 10.63
CA LEU A 307 10.08 -6.04 11.48
C LEU A 307 11.00 -6.08 12.70
N ASP A 308 12.27 -5.65 12.58
CA ASP A 308 13.22 -5.52 13.68
C ASP A 308 12.84 -4.39 14.65
N ALA A 309 12.18 -3.34 14.16
CA ALA A 309 11.58 -2.29 14.97
C ALA A 309 10.31 -2.74 15.70
N GLY A 310 9.81 -3.96 15.43
CA GLY A 310 8.65 -4.56 16.10
C GLY A 310 7.32 -4.34 15.37
N ALA A 311 7.33 -3.79 14.16
CA ALA A 311 6.13 -3.73 13.34
C ALA A 311 5.75 -5.12 12.80
N HIS A 312 4.45 -5.35 12.59
CA HIS A 312 3.93 -6.56 11.95
C HIS A 312 3.42 -6.21 10.54
N VAL A 313 4.34 -6.00 9.61
CA VAL A 313 4.05 -5.59 8.23
C VAL A 313 4.14 -6.80 7.31
N THR A 314 3.09 -7.05 6.54
CA THR A 314 2.98 -8.17 5.61
C THR A 314 3.62 -7.81 4.27
N GLY A 315 4.53 -8.64 3.78
CA GLY A 315 5.06 -8.52 2.43
C GLY A 315 4.01 -8.93 1.39
N THR A 316 3.73 -8.06 0.43
CA THR A 316 2.81 -8.26 -0.70
C THR A 316 3.53 -8.00 -2.02
N GLY A 317 2.85 -8.11 -3.14
CA GLY A 317 3.30 -7.66 -4.45
C GLY A 317 2.10 -7.16 -5.25
N GLY A 318 2.34 -6.27 -6.19
CA GLY A 318 1.33 -5.71 -7.07
C GLY A 318 1.89 -5.37 -8.44
N SER A 319 1.06 -5.42 -9.48
CA SER A 319 1.54 -5.19 -10.84
C SER A 319 1.74 -3.72 -11.17
N ASP A 320 0.95 -2.86 -10.59
CA ASP A 320 0.83 -1.45 -10.98
C ASP A 320 0.43 -1.30 -12.47
N ASP A 321 -0.44 -2.24 -12.92
CA ASP A 321 -0.90 -2.31 -14.32
C ASP A 321 -1.95 -1.22 -14.58
N HIS A 322 -1.74 -0.45 -15.66
CA HIS A 322 -2.59 0.67 -16.06
C HIS A 322 -3.42 0.41 -17.32
N ASP A 323 -3.12 -0.65 -18.08
CA ASP A 323 -3.65 -0.85 -19.42
C ASP A 323 -4.30 -2.21 -19.66
N ALA A 324 -4.13 -3.18 -18.75
CA ALA A 324 -4.52 -4.57 -18.89
C ALA A 324 -4.10 -5.18 -20.25
N PRO A 325 -2.81 -5.14 -20.63
CA PRO A 325 -2.35 -5.60 -21.94
C PRO A 325 -2.47 -7.12 -22.05
N ILE A 326 -3.06 -7.63 -23.13
CA ILE A 326 -3.24 -9.07 -23.37
C ILE A 326 -1.87 -9.75 -23.59
N GLU A 327 -0.98 -9.10 -24.35
CA GLU A 327 0.39 -9.57 -24.57
C GLU A 327 1.32 -8.89 -23.54
N PRO A 328 2.31 -9.60 -23.00
CA PRO A 328 3.26 -8.99 -22.09
C PRO A 328 3.92 -7.77 -22.74
N PRO A 329 3.95 -6.62 -22.05
CA PRO A 329 4.53 -5.41 -22.60
C PRO A 329 6.02 -5.60 -22.91
N ALA A 330 6.47 -4.91 -23.95
CA ALA A 330 7.85 -5.05 -24.45
C ALA A 330 8.90 -4.41 -23.54
N SER A 331 8.50 -3.57 -22.60
CA SER A 331 9.41 -2.83 -21.69
C SER A 331 8.69 -2.34 -20.44
N GLY A 332 9.24 -2.67 -19.27
CA GLY A 332 8.99 -1.95 -18.02
C GLY A 332 7.65 -2.18 -17.34
N ASP A 333 6.56 -2.20 -18.07
CA ASP A 333 5.23 -2.44 -17.54
C ASP A 333 5.01 -3.91 -17.26
N SER A 334 4.17 -4.25 -16.32
CA SER A 334 3.81 -5.62 -16.01
C SER A 334 2.35 -5.91 -16.30
N GLN A 335 2.03 -7.19 -16.45
CA GLN A 335 0.63 -7.59 -16.56
C GLN A 335 0.05 -7.81 -15.16
N ILE A 336 -1.26 -7.60 -15.01
CA ILE A 336 -2.02 -7.96 -13.81
C ILE A 336 -1.58 -9.35 -13.30
N GLY A 337 -1.22 -9.43 -12.01
CA GLY A 337 -0.68 -10.63 -11.38
C GLY A 337 0.82 -10.86 -11.59
N THR A 338 1.59 -9.85 -11.99
CA THR A 338 3.06 -9.90 -12.01
C THR A 338 3.62 -8.67 -11.27
N PRO A 339 4.00 -8.83 -10.00
CA PRO A 339 3.94 -10.02 -9.15
C PRO A 339 2.53 -10.48 -8.79
N CYS A 340 2.41 -11.77 -8.40
CA CYS A 340 1.16 -12.33 -7.89
C CYS A 340 1.23 -12.49 -6.37
N THR A 341 0.30 -11.91 -5.65
CA THR A 341 0.14 -12.11 -4.21
C THR A 341 -0.83 -13.25 -3.95
N VAL A 342 -0.38 -14.25 -3.18
CA VAL A 342 -1.16 -15.44 -2.85
C VAL A 342 -1.51 -15.41 -1.37
N VAL A 343 -2.81 -15.35 -1.04
CA VAL A 343 -3.33 -15.15 0.32
C VAL A 343 -4.04 -16.41 0.79
N TRP A 344 -3.69 -16.92 1.99
CA TRP A 344 -4.50 -17.95 2.65
C TRP A 344 -5.69 -17.28 3.32
N ALA A 345 -6.88 -17.61 2.85
CA ALA A 345 -8.13 -17.11 3.40
C ALA A 345 -9.16 -18.23 3.56
N ASP A 346 -10.11 -18.06 4.49
CA ASP A 346 -11.12 -19.05 4.80
C ASP A 346 -12.21 -19.18 3.70
N GLU A 347 -12.30 -18.18 2.84
CA GLU A 347 -13.21 -18.08 1.69
C GLU A 347 -12.77 -16.96 0.75
N LEU A 348 -13.28 -16.94 -0.47
CA LEU A 348 -13.07 -15.83 -1.41
C LEU A 348 -14.09 -14.73 -1.13
N SER A 349 -13.75 -13.85 -0.20
CA SER A 349 -14.47 -12.62 0.11
C SER A 349 -13.48 -11.51 0.45
N GLU A 350 -13.86 -10.24 0.24
CA GLU A 350 -13.00 -9.09 0.57
C GLU A 350 -12.52 -9.15 2.01
N ALA A 351 -13.43 -9.41 2.94
CA ALA A 351 -13.10 -9.47 4.37
C ALA A 351 -12.10 -10.58 4.71
N ALA A 352 -12.24 -11.77 4.09
CA ALA A 352 -11.35 -12.89 4.35
C ALA A 352 -9.96 -12.69 3.73
N ILE A 353 -9.87 -12.08 2.54
CA ILE A 353 -8.60 -11.72 1.91
C ILE A 353 -7.87 -10.68 2.76
N ILE A 354 -8.55 -9.61 3.18
CA ILE A 354 -7.98 -8.57 4.05
C ILE A 354 -7.47 -9.16 5.38
N GLU A 355 -8.26 -10.05 5.99
CA GLU A 355 -7.85 -10.71 7.23
C GLU A 355 -6.63 -11.62 7.02
N GLY A 356 -6.53 -12.30 5.86
CA GLY A 356 -5.35 -13.07 5.47
C GLY A 356 -4.08 -12.20 5.42
N VAL A 357 -4.19 -11.01 4.83
CA VAL A 357 -3.09 -10.02 4.81
C VAL A 357 -2.76 -9.53 6.21
N ARG A 358 -3.75 -9.14 7.03
CA ARG A 358 -3.52 -8.71 8.42
C ARG A 358 -2.78 -9.74 9.26
N ARG A 359 -3.00 -11.02 8.97
CA ARG A 359 -2.31 -12.13 9.66
C ARG A 359 -0.93 -12.44 9.09
N GLY A 360 -0.52 -11.84 7.98
CA GLY A 360 0.72 -12.21 7.31
C GLY A 360 0.66 -13.55 6.58
N ARG A 361 -0.53 -14.08 6.28
CA ARG A 361 -0.73 -15.35 5.58
C ARG A 361 -0.61 -15.18 4.08
N VAL A 362 0.56 -14.74 3.65
CA VAL A 362 0.83 -14.31 2.27
C VAL A 362 2.12 -14.93 1.75
N VAL A 363 2.09 -15.30 0.46
CA VAL A 363 3.24 -15.70 -0.36
C VAL A 363 3.26 -14.81 -1.60
N VAL A 364 4.41 -14.26 -1.95
CA VAL A 364 4.59 -13.43 -3.14
C VAL A 364 5.32 -14.23 -4.21
N LYS A 365 4.71 -14.36 -5.39
CA LYS A 365 5.27 -14.96 -6.59
C LYS A 365 5.71 -13.85 -7.53
N LEU A 366 7.00 -13.66 -7.68
CA LEU A 366 7.58 -12.44 -8.26
C LEU A 366 7.41 -12.32 -9.77
N ARG A 367 7.34 -13.46 -10.49
CA ARG A 367 7.23 -13.49 -11.96
C ARG A 367 5.81 -13.78 -12.45
N GLY A 368 4.88 -14.08 -11.51
CA GLY A 368 3.49 -14.28 -11.80
C GLY A 368 2.87 -15.54 -11.19
N PRO A 369 1.59 -15.81 -11.47
CA PRO A 369 0.84 -16.87 -10.81
C PRO A 369 1.36 -18.30 -11.08
N ASP A 370 2.11 -18.50 -12.17
CA ASP A 370 2.67 -19.79 -12.56
C ASP A 370 4.00 -20.14 -11.85
N ASP A 371 4.59 -19.20 -11.10
CA ASP A 371 5.75 -19.50 -10.28
C ASP A 371 5.45 -20.63 -9.27
N PRO A 372 6.49 -21.37 -8.81
CA PRO A 372 6.33 -22.43 -7.81
C PRO A 372 5.54 -21.97 -6.59
N MET A 373 4.86 -22.88 -5.91
CA MET A 373 4.25 -22.62 -4.61
C MET A 373 5.20 -23.05 -3.50
N VAL A 374 5.41 -22.17 -2.51
CA VAL A 374 6.25 -22.42 -1.34
C VAL A 374 5.41 -22.24 -0.08
N GLU A 375 5.40 -23.27 0.76
CA GLU A 375 4.74 -23.23 2.06
C GLU A 375 5.74 -23.48 3.17
N LEU A 376 5.51 -22.83 4.31
CA LEU A 376 6.27 -23.05 5.54
C LEU A 376 5.30 -23.33 6.69
N THR A 377 5.57 -24.38 7.44
CA THR A 377 4.88 -24.69 8.69
C THR A 377 5.89 -24.92 9.81
N ALA A 378 5.51 -24.64 11.04
CA ALA A 378 6.32 -24.86 12.21
C ALA A 378 5.63 -25.84 13.18
N THR A 379 6.41 -26.70 13.83
CA THR A 379 5.93 -27.60 14.88
C THR A 379 6.85 -27.48 16.10
N GLY A 380 6.28 -27.09 17.23
CA GLY A 380 6.97 -27.05 18.51
C GLY A 380 7.16 -28.44 19.14
N GLU A 381 8.07 -28.54 20.11
CA GLU A 381 8.34 -29.78 20.86
C GLU A 381 7.11 -30.34 21.61
N ASP A 382 6.11 -29.51 21.88
CA ASP A 382 4.83 -29.89 22.50
C ASP A 382 3.76 -30.31 21.49
N GLY A 383 4.07 -30.31 20.21
CA GLY A 383 3.16 -30.62 19.11
C GLY A 383 2.27 -29.44 18.67
N SER A 384 2.46 -28.24 19.20
CA SER A 384 1.83 -27.03 18.68
C SER A 384 2.28 -26.75 17.25
N THR A 385 1.39 -26.23 16.42
CA THR A 385 1.68 -25.96 14.99
C THR A 385 1.35 -24.53 14.62
N ALA A 386 2.09 -23.98 13.65
CA ALA A 386 1.87 -22.67 13.05
C ALA A 386 2.10 -22.76 11.54
N MET A 387 1.42 -21.90 10.77
CA MET A 387 1.70 -21.66 9.35
C MET A 387 2.23 -20.24 9.17
N ILE A 388 2.60 -19.89 7.93
CA ILE A 388 2.96 -18.51 7.55
C ILE A 388 1.95 -17.53 8.14
N GLY A 389 2.43 -16.48 8.80
CA GLY A 389 1.64 -15.46 9.50
C GLY A 389 1.36 -15.75 10.97
N ASP A 390 1.50 -17.01 11.41
CA ASP A 390 1.20 -17.39 12.80
C ASP A 390 2.44 -17.31 13.71
N THR A 391 2.17 -17.37 15.02
CA THR A 391 3.19 -17.47 16.07
C THR A 391 3.09 -18.81 16.77
N VAL A 392 4.23 -19.46 17.03
CA VAL A 392 4.34 -20.66 17.86
C VAL A 392 5.29 -20.41 19.03
N ARG A 393 4.99 -21.02 20.20
CA ARG A 393 5.88 -20.99 21.38
C ARG A 393 6.62 -22.31 21.52
N ALA A 394 7.95 -22.26 21.38
CA ALA A 394 8.76 -23.46 21.45
C ALA A 394 10.20 -23.11 21.85
N SER A 395 10.87 -24.00 22.59
CA SER A 395 12.31 -23.91 22.83
C SER A 395 13.11 -24.48 21.67
N GLN A 396 12.51 -25.42 20.95
CA GLN A 396 12.99 -25.98 19.70
C GLN A 396 11.80 -26.10 18.73
N VAL A 397 12.03 -25.72 17.47
CA VAL A 397 11.00 -25.75 16.42
C VAL A 397 11.50 -26.56 15.23
N ALA A 398 10.63 -27.42 14.68
CA ALA A 398 10.79 -28.04 13.38
C ALA A 398 10.03 -27.21 12.34
N LEU A 399 10.77 -26.65 11.40
CA LEU A 399 10.26 -25.82 10.28
C LEU A 399 10.19 -26.71 9.04
N THR A 400 8.99 -27.01 8.56
CA THR A 400 8.80 -27.85 7.37
C THR A 400 8.46 -26.96 6.18
N ALA A 401 9.37 -26.92 5.21
CA ALA A 401 9.18 -26.32 3.91
C ALA A 401 8.56 -27.33 2.94
N ARG A 402 7.60 -26.89 2.11
CA ARG A 402 7.05 -27.63 0.98
C ARG A 402 7.14 -26.76 -0.27
N VAL A 403 7.60 -27.34 -1.37
CA VAL A 403 7.72 -26.66 -2.66
C VAL A 403 7.03 -27.50 -3.72
N GLU A 404 6.08 -26.88 -4.42
CA GLU A 404 5.41 -27.46 -5.60
C GLU A 404 5.96 -26.75 -6.84
N GLY A 405 6.66 -27.49 -7.70
CA GLY A 405 7.47 -26.96 -8.80
C GLY A 405 8.87 -26.52 -8.34
N GLY A 406 9.62 -25.81 -9.16
CA GLY A 406 10.92 -25.22 -8.80
C GLY A 406 12.10 -26.21 -8.75
N ALA A 407 11.99 -27.36 -9.40
CA ALA A 407 13.08 -28.32 -9.47
C ALA A 407 14.39 -27.69 -9.97
N GLY A 408 15.48 -27.87 -9.21
CA GLY A 408 16.80 -27.28 -9.49
C GLY A 408 17.03 -25.88 -8.91
N MET A 409 15.99 -25.21 -8.41
CA MET A 409 16.12 -23.92 -7.71
C MET A 409 16.71 -24.10 -6.31
N THR A 410 17.17 -23.01 -5.71
CA THR A 410 17.68 -22.97 -4.34
C THR A 410 16.62 -22.43 -3.41
N LEU A 411 16.25 -23.22 -2.40
CA LEU A 411 15.39 -22.80 -1.31
C LEU A 411 16.25 -22.33 -0.14
N VAL A 412 16.01 -21.11 0.33
CA VAL A 412 16.77 -20.47 1.40
C VAL A 412 15.87 -20.22 2.59
N LEU A 413 16.24 -20.73 3.76
CA LEU A 413 15.66 -20.35 5.04
C LEU A 413 16.33 -19.06 5.52
N TRP A 414 15.51 -18.05 5.78
CA TRP A 414 15.94 -16.79 6.39
C TRP A 414 15.50 -16.75 7.86
N ARG A 415 16.40 -16.30 8.72
CA ARG A 415 16.16 -16.12 10.15
C ARG A 415 16.50 -14.70 10.56
N ASN A 416 15.54 -13.95 11.08
CA ASN A 416 15.75 -12.58 11.57
C ASN A 416 16.45 -11.68 10.54
N GLY A 417 16.03 -11.75 9.26
CA GLY A 417 16.59 -10.94 8.17
C GLY A 417 17.93 -11.41 7.60
N ALA A 418 18.45 -12.57 8.03
CA ALA A 418 19.69 -13.13 7.52
C ALA A 418 19.49 -14.55 6.96
N GLU A 419 20.26 -14.90 5.93
CA GLU A 419 20.33 -16.28 5.42
C GLU A 419 20.84 -17.22 6.53
N ASP A 420 20.10 -18.30 6.78
CA ASP A 420 20.40 -19.28 7.82
C ASP A 420 20.85 -20.63 7.23
N GLU A 421 20.12 -21.17 6.27
CA GLU A 421 20.46 -22.41 5.57
C GLU A 421 19.85 -22.41 4.18
N SER A 422 20.53 -23.06 3.22
CA SER A 422 20.02 -23.23 1.86
C SER A 422 20.09 -24.68 1.40
N VAL A 423 19.10 -25.11 0.60
CA VAL A 423 19.01 -26.45 0.02
C VAL A 423 18.56 -26.37 -1.43
N VAL A 424 18.98 -27.33 -2.26
CA VAL A 424 18.51 -27.44 -3.65
C VAL A 424 17.19 -28.21 -3.67
N VAL A 425 16.20 -27.72 -4.39
CA VAL A 425 14.90 -28.37 -4.60
C VAL A 425 15.09 -29.57 -5.54
N GLU A 426 14.92 -30.77 -5.02
CA GLU A 426 15.09 -32.02 -5.75
C GLU A 426 13.76 -32.52 -6.34
N GLY A 427 13.29 -31.94 -7.45
CA GLY A 427 12.06 -32.36 -8.14
C GLY A 427 10.85 -31.47 -7.83
N ASP A 428 9.71 -31.78 -8.49
CA ASP A 428 8.52 -30.92 -8.50
C ASP A 428 7.68 -30.97 -7.21
N HIS A 429 7.87 -32.00 -6.39
CA HIS A 429 7.26 -32.13 -5.07
C HIS A 429 8.36 -32.31 -4.05
N PHE A 430 8.76 -31.23 -3.42
CA PHE A 430 9.88 -31.21 -2.49
C PHE A 430 9.42 -30.88 -1.08
N ALA A 431 10.00 -31.57 -0.10
CA ALA A 431 9.79 -31.24 1.32
C ALA A 431 11.14 -31.33 2.06
N HIS A 432 11.40 -30.35 2.91
CA HIS A 432 12.59 -30.31 3.74
C HIS A 432 12.26 -29.81 5.13
N GLU A 433 12.95 -30.36 6.15
CA GLU A 433 12.76 -29.98 7.55
C GLU A 433 14.03 -29.33 8.08
N PHE A 434 13.89 -28.12 8.64
CA PHE A 434 14.94 -27.42 9.36
C PHE A 434 14.59 -27.46 10.87
N VAL A 435 15.52 -27.89 11.71
CA VAL A 435 15.32 -27.89 13.17
C VAL A 435 16.15 -26.79 13.80
N ARG A 436 15.50 -25.91 14.59
CA ARG A 436 16.15 -24.74 15.21
C ARG A 436 15.84 -24.64 16.68
N THR A 437 16.85 -24.23 17.45
CA THR A 437 16.67 -23.77 18.82
C THR A 437 16.28 -22.31 18.81
N THR A 438 15.22 -21.97 19.54
CA THR A 438 14.69 -20.62 19.60
C THR A 438 15.61 -19.70 20.39
N ALA A 439 15.90 -18.52 19.86
CA ALA A 439 16.66 -17.50 20.58
C ALA A 439 15.86 -16.95 21.79
N ALA A 440 16.56 -16.42 22.79
CA ALA A 440 15.92 -15.86 23.99
C ALA A 440 14.96 -14.69 23.68
N GLY A 441 15.19 -13.95 22.61
CA GLY A 441 14.32 -12.86 22.12
C GLY A 441 13.22 -13.30 21.14
N GLY A 442 13.15 -14.60 20.84
CA GLY A 442 12.31 -15.12 19.75
C GLY A 442 13.03 -15.08 18.40
N ASP A 443 12.39 -15.63 17.40
CA ASP A 443 12.88 -15.67 16.03
C ASP A 443 11.73 -15.48 15.05
N ARG A 444 12.03 -14.97 13.84
CA ARG A 444 11.14 -14.99 12.69
C ARG A 444 11.81 -15.72 11.53
N TYR A 445 11.04 -16.53 10.83
CA TYR A 445 11.53 -17.34 9.72
C TYR A 445 10.69 -17.12 8.48
N ARG A 446 11.33 -16.92 7.32
CA ARG A 446 10.72 -16.94 6.00
C ARG A 446 11.50 -17.82 5.05
N LEU A 447 10.90 -18.18 3.94
CA LEU A 447 11.55 -18.87 2.83
C LEU A 447 11.65 -17.95 1.62
N GLN A 448 12.77 -18.08 0.92
CA GLN A 448 12.95 -17.53 -0.43
C GLN A 448 13.34 -18.66 -1.37
N LEU A 449 12.66 -18.75 -2.51
CA LEU A 449 13.02 -19.66 -3.58
C LEU A 449 13.67 -18.85 -4.70
N ALA A 450 14.87 -19.22 -5.10
CA ALA A 450 15.67 -18.48 -6.07
C ALA A 450 16.23 -19.37 -7.17
N GLU A 451 16.35 -18.80 -8.37
CA GLU A 451 17.12 -19.33 -9.48
C GLU A 451 18.40 -18.49 -9.63
N ALA A 452 18.44 -17.52 -10.53
CA ALA A 452 19.48 -16.47 -10.55
C ALA A 452 19.13 -15.31 -9.60
N PHE A 453 17.81 -15.09 -9.41
CA PHE A 453 17.20 -14.11 -8.52
C PHE A 453 16.05 -14.79 -7.76
N ASP A 454 15.50 -14.09 -6.78
CA ASP A 454 14.32 -14.56 -6.07
C ASP A 454 13.14 -14.76 -7.03
N VAL A 455 12.38 -15.82 -6.79
CA VAL A 455 11.20 -16.21 -7.58
C VAL A 455 9.95 -16.21 -6.70
N VAL A 456 10.10 -16.67 -5.45
CA VAL A 456 9.02 -16.70 -4.47
C VAL A 456 9.58 -16.26 -3.12
N ILE A 457 8.81 -15.42 -2.43
CA ILE A 457 9.10 -14.97 -1.06
C ILE A 457 7.88 -15.27 -0.20
N THR A 458 8.06 -16.00 0.91
CA THR A 458 6.99 -16.17 1.91
C THR A 458 7.03 -15.06 2.95
N ASN A 459 5.90 -14.80 3.58
CA ASN A 459 5.90 -14.10 4.86
C ASN A 459 6.44 -14.99 5.98
N HIS A 460 6.43 -14.49 7.20
CA HIS A 460 7.15 -15.08 8.33
C HIS A 460 6.26 -16.00 9.17
N ILE A 461 6.89 -17.00 9.79
CA ILE A 461 6.43 -17.63 11.02
C ILE A 461 7.22 -17.02 12.17
N TRP A 462 6.53 -16.66 13.22
CA TRP A 462 7.13 -16.13 14.45
C TRP A 462 7.27 -17.23 15.48
N VAL A 463 8.44 -17.33 16.13
CA VAL A 463 8.72 -18.32 17.16
C VAL A 463 9.10 -17.59 18.43
N GLU A 464 8.21 -17.64 19.42
CA GLU A 464 8.48 -17.12 20.77
C GLU A 464 9.17 -18.19 21.62
N PRO A 465 10.04 -17.82 22.58
CA PRO A 465 10.66 -18.78 23.47
C PRO A 465 9.62 -19.59 24.23
N GLY A 466 9.79 -20.90 24.32
CA GLY A 466 9.02 -21.77 25.19
C GLY A 466 9.13 -21.34 26.65
N ALA A 467 8.15 -21.70 27.49
CA ALA A 467 8.27 -21.47 28.92
C ALA A 467 9.54 -22.17 29.43
N GLN A 468 10.50 -21.41 29.93
CA GLN A 468 11.61 -22.04 30.65
C GLN A 468 11.01 -22.89 31.79
N PRO A 469 11.41 -24.16 31.91
CA PRO A 469 11.05 -24.91 33.12
C PRO A 469 11.52 -24.07 34.31
N PRO A 470 10.71 -24.00 35.39
CA PRO A 470 11.15 -23.27 36.57
C PRO A 470 12.54 -23.79 36.93
N ASP A 471 13.48 -22.86 37.09
CA ASP A 471 14.82 -23.18 37.60
C ASP A 471 14.58 -24.03 38.83
N ASP A 472 14.83 -25.33 38.73
CA ASP A 472 14.93 -26.19 39.89
C ASP A 472 16.16 -25.72 40.65
N GLY A 473 15.95 -24.62 41.39
CA GLY A 473 16.92 -24.10 42.31
C GLY A 473 17.32 -25.25 43.21
N GLY A 474 18.46 -25.83 42.91
CA GLY A 474 19.00 -26.93 43.64
C GLY A 474 18.91 -26.65 45.15
N CYS A 475 17.99 -27.33 45.81
CA CYS A 475 17.95 -27.37 47.26
C CYS A 475 19.26 -27.95 47.76
N GLY A 476 20.24 -27.08 47.92
CA GLY A 476 21.41 -27.37 48.74
C GLY A 476 20.97 -27.53 50.17
N CYS A 477 20.68 -28.77 50.56
CA CYS A 477 20.49 -29.14 51.97
C CYS A 477 21.80 -28.87 52.70
N SER A 478 21.97 -27.72 53.29
CA SER A 478 22.92 -27.50 54.40
C SER A 478 22.20 -27.87 55.69
N SER A 479 22.52 -29.06 56.24
CA SER A 479 22.19 -29.47 57.59
C SER A 479 22.94 -28.58 58.60
N GLY A 480 22.21 -27.65 59.22
CA GLY A 480 22.67 -26.87 60.33
C GLY A 480 21.58 -26.80 61.39
N GLY A 481 21.69 -27.58 62.45
CA GLY A 481 20.76 -27.61 63.56
C GLY A 481 20.76 -26.38 64.43
N GLY A 482 19.61 -26.04 65.03
CA GLY A 482 19.53 -25.03 66.09
C GLY A 482 18.13 -24.48 66.36
N ARG A 483 17.43 -25.15 67.23
CA ARG A 483 16.45 -24.70 68.23
C ARG A 483 15.68 -23.37 68.05
N GLY A 484 14.37 -23.47 68.01
CA GLY A 484 13.41 -22.90 68.96
C GLY A 484 12.89 -21.49 68.69
N GLY A 485 11.59 -21.37 68.56
CA GLY A 485 10.86 -20.14 68.75
C GLY A 485 9.52 -20.08 68.03
N LEU A 486 8.47 -20.65 68.68
CA LEU A 486 7.07 -20.30 68.38
C LEU A 486 6.88 -18.79 68.49
N TRP A 487 6.04 -18.21 67.65
CA TRP A 487 4.93 -17.32 68.03
C TRP A 487 4.23 -16.73 66.81
N TRP A 488 2.96 -17.16 66.65
CA TRP A 488 1.70 -16.44 66.32
C TRP A 488 1.50 -15.70 64.99
N ILE A 489 0.60 -16.25 64.25
CA ILE A 489 -0.54 -15.74 63.41
C ILE A 489 -0.96 -14.30 63.74
N LEU A 490 -1.20 -13.46 62.69
CA LEU A 490 -2.43 -12.66 62.59
C LEU A 490 -2.64 -12.12 61.16
N LEU A 491 -3.82 -12.45 60.67
CA LEU A 491 -4.52 -11.83 59.53
C LEU A 491 -4.69 -10.32 59.71
N ALA A 492 -4.71 -9.56 58.65
CA ALA A 492 -5.79 -8.58 58.35
C ALA A 492 -5.72 -8.02 56.97
N LEU A 493 -6.81 -8.19 56.25
CA LEU A 493 -7.33 -7.37 55.16
C LEU A 493 -7.34 -5.89 55.51
N VAL A 494 -7.29 -5.01 54.49
CA VAL A 494 -8.28 -3.92 54.25
C VAL A 494 -7.74 -2.81 53.33
N TRP A 495 -8.30 -2.72 52.14
CA TRP A 495 -8.92 -1.56 51.46
C TRP A 495 -8.12 -0.29 51.11
N LEU A 496 -8.20 0.04 49.79
CA LEU A 496 -8.57 1.32 49.15
C LEU A 496 -8.07 2.63 49.77
N ASN A 497 -7.30 3.40 49.00
CA ASN A 497 -7.76 4.71 48.52
C ASN A 497 -6.67 5.46 47.72
N ARG A 498 -7.11 6.03 46.60
CA ARG A 498 -6.42 7.16 45.93
C ARG A 498 -6.67 8.43 46.75
N PRO A 499 -5.79 9.44 46.67
CA PRO A 499 -6.23 10.62 45.95
C PRO A 499 -5.18 11.34 45.09
N ARG A 500 -5.74 12.18 44.25
CA ARG A 500 -5.19 13.14 43.29
C ARG A 500 -4.49 14.35 43.96
N HIS A 501 -3.77 15.09 43.05
CA HIS A 501 -3.32 16.49 43.10
C HIS A 501 -1.90 16.72 43.63
N ARG A 502 -1.04 17.54 43.04
CA ARG A 502 -1.18 18.83 42.35
C ARG A 502 0.14 19.18 41.64
N ALA A 503 0.02 20.00 40.62
CA ALA A 503 1.07 20.68 39.89
C ALA A 503 1.91 21.61 40.78
N CYS A 504 3.17 21.80 40.41
CA CYS A 504 3.89 23.04 40.68
C CYS A 504 4.84 23.35 39.51
N THR A 505 4.62 24.51 38.98
CA THR A 505 5.42 25.25 38.02
C THR A 505 6.70 25.75 38.63
N SER A 506 7.81 25.73 37.90
CA SER A 506 8.79 26.82 37.94
C SER A 506 9.72 26.82 36.73
N SER A 507 9.77 27.96 36.12
CA SER A 507 10.60 28.51 35.07
C SER A 507 12.12 28.34 35.29
N GLY A 508 12.87 28.19 34.19
CA GLY A 508 14.31 28.38 34.14
C GLY A 508 14.85 28.25 32.73
N HIS A 509 15.10 29.38 32.11
CA HIS A 509 15.91 29.53 30.89
C HIS A 509 17.26 28.87 31.05
N ASP A 510 17.72 28.17 30.00
CA ASP A 510 19.10 28.43 29.52
C ASP A 510 19.26 27.87 28.09
N ALA A 511 19.77 28.74 27.25
CA ALA A 511 20.14 28.50 25.87
C ALA A 511 21.49 27.75 25.81
N LEU A 512 21.59 26.74 24.96
CA LEU A 512 22.89 26.27 24.47
C LEU A 512 22.81 25.81 22.99
N HIS A 513 23.54 26.53 22.20
CA HIS A 513 24.17 26.34 20.91
C HIS A 513 24.06 24.97 20.23
N HIS A 514 23.52 24.98 19.01
CA HIS A 514 23.77 24.00 17.95
C HIS A 514 25.17 24.20 17.33
N PRO A 515 25.90 23.15 17.01
CA PRO A 515 26.94 23.20 15.98
C PRO A 515 26.41 22.70 14.64
N HIS A 516 26.59 23.53 13.64
CA HIS A 516 26.48 23.20 12.23
C HIS A 516 27.37 22.01 11.85
N HIS A 517 26.82 20.94 11.28
CA HIS A 517 27.57 19.96 10.52
C HIS A 517 27.54 20.31 9.03
N ARG A 518 28.77 20.45 8.50
CA ARG A 518 29.10 20.72 7.12
C ARG A 518 28.69 19.56 6.20
N ALA A 519 28.10 19.92 5.08
CA ALA A 519 27.89 19.07 3.91
C ALA A 519 29.18 18.37 3.46
N GLY A 520 29.15 17.05 3.37
CA GLY A 520 30.16 16.23 2.72
C GLY A 520 29.95 16.26 1.20
N ARG A 521 31.04 16.53 0.46
CA ARG A 521 31.09 16.53 -0.99
C ARG A 521 30.79 15.13 -1.54
N ARG A 522 29.89 15.06 -2.53
CA ARG A 522 29.69 13.88 -3.39
C ARG A 522 30.92 13.66 -4.30
N PRO A 523 31.28 12.44 -4.63
CA PRO A 523 32.28 12.13 -5.67
C PRO A 523 31.68 12.34 -7.07
N ASP A 524 32.51 12.85 -7.98
CA ASP A 524 32.19 13.13 -9.38
C ASP A 524 31.88 11.85 -10.18
N PRO A 525 30.97 11.89 -11.16
CA PRO A 525 30.64 10.73 -11.99
C PRO A 525 31.76 10.41 -12.98
N VAL A 526 32.05 9.11 -13.10
CA VAL A 526 33.01 8.54 -14.05
C VAL A 526 32.40 8.58 -15.47
N PRO A 527 33.10 9.11 -16.50
CA PRO A 527 32.56 9.18 -17.84
C PRO A 527 32.56 7.80 -18.53
N LEU A 528 31.40 7.38 -19.00
CA LEU A 528 31.24 6.24 -19.91
C LEU A 528 31.92 6.55 -21.28
N ARG A 529 32.91 5.74 -21.64
CA ARG A 529 33.51 5.75 -22.98
C ARG A 529 32.57 5.08 -23.98
N THR A 530 32.09 5.84 -24.93
CA THR A 530 31.54 5.30 -26.18
C THR A 530 32.68 4.88 -27.11
N SER A 531 32.76 3.62 -27.51
CA SER A 531 33.54 3.12 -28.65
C SER A 531 32.54 2.56 -29.66
N GLY A 532 32.37 3.21 -30.79
CA GLY A 532 33.09 2.85 -31.97
C GLY A 532 32.10 2.38 -33.03
N SER A 533 31.87 3.23 -34.02
CA SER A 533 31.25 2.99 -35.32
C SER A 533 31.80 1.75 -36.02
N VAL A 534 30.94 0.91 -36.63
CA VAL A 534 31.30 0.12 -37.82
C VAL A 534 30.24 0.37 -38.88
N GLY A 535 30.72 0.82 -40.03
CA GLY A 535 29.98 1.18 -41.19
C GLY A 535 29.57 0.02 -42.08
N ASP A 536 28.73 0.39 -43.01
CA ASP A 536 28.40 -0.11 -44.34
C ASP A 536 28.69 -1.60 -44.69
N GLN A 537 27.65 -2.36 -44.89
CA GLN A 537 27.22 -2.89 -46.21
C GLN A 537 25.79 -3.38 -46.14
#